data_5d27a03fe6146cf94f4f633cbd348bb4
#
_entry.id   5d27a03fe6146cf94f4f633cbd348bb4
#
_cell.length_a   1.000
_cell.length_b   1.000
_cell.length_c   1.000
_cell.angle_alpha   90.00
_cell.angle_beta   90.00
_cell.angle_gamma   90.00
#
_symmetry.space_group_name_H-M   'P 1'
#
loop_
_entity.id
_entity.type
_entity.pdbx_description
1 polymer ?
#
loop_
_entity_poly.entity_id
_entity_poly.type
_entity_poly.pdbx_seq_one_letter_code
_entity_poly.pdbx_strand_id
1 'polypeptide(L)'
;MPTNGRIVDMRAHHANRPHGRMPVQRAAAHASFAYDTAVVGLGYVGLPTALALHDSGLRVLGLDVSDARIADIRAGRADLLAADRQRVASALTTDAADESGGAFVLTSDASLLPEAETVLVCVPTPIDEHLAPDLTALRAACRTAVEHAVPGQTLVLTSTTYVGCTRDLLVGPLRDRGFEVGVDIFVAFAPERIDPGNDRHVQQQVPRVVGGVTPECVKRAAALLEHCAGSVHAVSSVEAAEMTKLYENTFRAVNISMANEFADISRGLGLDITEVITAAATKPYGFMPFFPGPGVGGHCIPCDPHYLLWQLRGDRVSSPLIETAMTLVAGRPTKVVQRVVEVLAERETCIVGARVLIRGVAYKPGVADVRESPALEIIERLRRAGARVWFADELVDTVRVGGVEMTSVAEPGSMDWDLVIVHTLHPGADVSWLSNVPAVLDTTYRLGELTHRSVL
;
A
#
# COMPACT_ATOMS: atom_id res chain seq x y z
N MET A 1 38.64 -4.23 -34.97
CA MET A 1 38.58 -5.54 -34.32
C MET A 1 37.83 -5.39 -33.02
N PRO A 2 36.66 -5.96 -32.84
CA PRO A 2 35.90 -5.85 -31.58
C PRO A 2 36.26 -7.02 -30.66
N THR A 3 36.64 -6.71 -29.44
CA THR A 3 36.85 -7.70 -28.37
C THR A 3 35.52 -7.99 -27.68
N ASN A 4 35.09 -9.23 -27.79
CA ASN A 4 33.95 -9.82 -27.08
C ASN A 4 34.19 -9.80 -25.56
N GLY A 5 33.47 -8.95 -24.82
CA GLY A 5 33.33 -9.06 -23.38
C GLY A 5 32.25 -10.09 -23.02
N ARG A 6 32.68 -11.24 -22.50
CA ARG A 6 31.76 -12.25 -21.94
C ARG A 6 31.08 -11.70 -20.71
N ILE A 7 29.74 -11.68 -20.73
CA ILE A 7 28.90 -11.52 -19.57
C ILE A 7 29.08 -12.74 -18.67
N VAL A 8 29.61 -12.56 -17.47
CA VAL A 8 29.74 -13.61 -16.46
C VAL A 8 28.39 -13.79 -15.80
N ASP A 9 27.75 -14.91 -16.06
CA ASP A 9 26.50 -15.34 -15.43
C ASP A 9 26.77 -15.76 -13.96
N MET A 10 26.43 -14.91 -13.01
CA MET A 10 26.54 -15.19 -11.57
C MET A 10 25.37 -16.03 -11.00
N ARG A 11 24.73 -16.88 -11.82
CA ARG A 11 23.63 -17.77 -11.41
C ARG A 11 24.05 -19.19 -11.03
N ALA A 12 25.32 -19.48 -10.88
CA ALA A 12 25.81 -20.83 -10.63
C ALA A 12 26.52 -20.95 -9.29
N HIS A 13 25.77 -21.16 -8.19
CA HIS A 13 26.21 -21.96 -7.05
C HIS A 13 24.99 -22.40 -6.21
N HIS A 14 24.29 -23.42 -6.70
CA HIS A 14 23.60 -24.37 -5.81
C HIS A 14 23.86 -25.79 -6.32
N ALA A 15 24.61 -26.51 -5.52
CA ALA A 15 24.99 -27.88 -5.77
C ALA A 15 23.78 -28.79 -5.87
N ASN A 16 23.77 -29.55 -6.93
CA ASN A 16 22.92 -30.63 -7.34
C ASN A 16 22.81 -31.72 -6.25
N ARG A 17 21.59 -31.86 -5.61
CA ARG A 17 21.18 -33.11 -4.97
C ARG A 17 20.03 -33.67 -5.78
N PRO A 18 20.09 -34.95 -6.22
CA PRO A 18 19.00 -35.54 -6.95
C PRO A 18 17.87 -35.91 -5.98
N HIS A 19 16.82 -35.06 -5.95
CA HIS A 19 15.53 -35.47 -5.39
C HIS A 19 14.80 -36.30 -6.46
N GLY A 20 14.43 -37.53 -6.10
CA GLY A 20 13.68 -38.41 -6.96
C GLY A 20 12.39 -37.72 -7.45
N ARG A 21 12.27 -37.62 -8.77
CA ARG A 21 11.05 -37.14 -9.44
C ARG A 21 9.91 -38.10 -9.14
N MET A 22 8.93 -37.66 -8.35
CA MET A 22 7.61 -38.31 -8.38
C MET A 22 6.91 -37.83 -9.67
N PRO A 23 6.41 -38.75 -10.50
CA PRO A 23 5.68 -38.36 -11.70
C PRO A 23 4.34 -37.74 -11.29
N VAL A 24 4.10 -36.49 -11.73
CA VAL A 24 2.77 -35.89 -11.69
C VAL A 24 1.87 -36.74 -12.57
N GLN A 25 0.86 -37.39 -11.99
CA GLN A 25 -0.15 -38.10 -12.76
C GLN A 25 -0.87 -37.10 -13.66
N ARG A 26 -0.66 -37.19 -14.96
CA ARG A 26 -1.43 -36.46 -15.98
C ARG A 26 -2.84 -37.03 -15.99
N ALA A 27 -3.72 -36.49 -15.16
CA ALA A 27 -5.15 -36.73 -15.22
C ALA A 27 -5.80 -35.47 -15.79
N ALA A 28 -6.22 -35.54 -17.04
CA ALA A 28 -7.24 -34.65 -17.57
C ALA A 28 -8.59 -35.05 -16.95
N ALA A 29 -8.80 -34.69 -15.70
CA ALA A 29 -10.09 -34.66 -15.08
C ALA A 29 -10.33 -33.19 -14.70
N HIS A 30 -11.45 -32.63 -15.12
CA HIS A 30 -11.94 -31.37 -14.55
C HIS A 30 -12.18 -31.65 -13.07
N ALA A 31 -11.20 -31.32 -12.23
CA ALA A 31 -11.35 -31.36 -10.80
C ALA A 31 -12.47 -30.35 -10.48
N SER A 32 -13.54 -30.80 -9.86
CA SER A 32 -14.53 -29.89 -9.32
C SER A 32 -13.91 -29.29 -8.06
N PHE A 33 -13.46 -28.05 -8.13
CA PHE A 33 -12.95 -27.34 -6.97
C PHE A 33 -14.08 -27.00 -5.99
N ALA A 34 -13.82 -27.15 -4.69
CA ALA A 34 -14.78 -26.77 -3.66
C ALA A 34 -14.93 -25.25 -3.55
N TYR A 35 -13.86 -24.51 -3.84
CA TYR A 35 -13.83 -23.04 -3.84
C TYR A 35 -13.48 -22.50 -5.22
N ASP A 36 -14.11 -21.40 -5.60
CA ASP A 36 -13.79 -20.71 -6.85
C ASP A 36 -12.48 -19.95 -6.70
N THR A 37 -12.18 -19.48 -5.47
CA THR A 37 -10.91 -18.81 -5.19
C THR A 37 -10.46 -18.97 -3.74
N ALA A 38 -9.15 -19.03 -3.54
CA ALA A 38 -8.48 -18.83 -2.27
C ALA A 38 -7.72 -17.52 -2.27
N VAL A 39 -7.85 -16.73 -1.19
CA VAL A 39 -7.06 -15.50 -0.98
C VAL A 39 -6.06 -15.74 0.14
N VAL A 40 -4.79 -15.73 -0.17
CA VAL A 40 -3.67 -15.96 0.75
C VAL A 40 -3.17 -14.61 1.28
N GLY A 41 -3.33 -14.39 2.57
CA GLY A 41 -3.07 -13.12 3.25
C GLY A 41 -4.34 -12.29 3.38
N LEU A 42 -4.87 -12.17 4.59
CA LEU A 42 -6.11 -11.45 4.91
C LEU A 42 -5.81 -10.11 5.58
N GLY A 43 -4.85 -9.39 5.01
CA GLY A 43 -4.49 -8.04 5.41
C GLY A 43 -5.42 -6.98 4.82
N TYR A 44 -4.91 -5.76 4.75
CA TYR A 44 -5.61 -4.54 4.29
C TYR A 44 -6.11 -4.60 2.84
N VAL A 45 -5.51 -5.46 2.03
CA VAL A 45 -5.86 -5.66 0.61
C VAL A 45 -6.60 -6.98 0.43
N GLY A 46 -6.08 -8.08 1.01
CA GLY A 46 -6.60 -9.40 0.77
C GLY A 46 -8.01 -9.62 1.32
N LEU A 47 -8.31 -9.14 2.52
CA LEU A 47 -9.64 -9.31 3.10
C LEU A 47 -10.71 -8.52 2.32
N PRO A 48 -10.55 -7.23 1.99
CA PRO A 48 -11.49 -6.54 1.10
C PRO A 48 -11.66 -7.21 -0.26
N THR A 49 -10.58 -7.74 -0.84
CA THR A 49 -10.64 -8.48 -2.11
C THR A 49 -11.44 -9.79 -1.96
N ALA A 50 -11.20 -10.55 -0.90
CA ALA A 50 -11.96 -11.77 -0.60
C ALA A 50 -13.46 -11.49 -0.44
N LEU A 51 -13.79 -10.41 0.29
CA LEU A 51 -15.19 -9.97 0.45
C LEU A 51 -15.82 -9.53 -0.88
N ALA A 52 -15.08 -8.82 -1.73
CA ALA A 52 -15.59 -8.38 -3.03
C ALA A 52 -15.91 -9.57 -3.95
N LEU A 53 -15.07 -10.61 -3.93
CA LEU A 53 -15.29 -11.85 -4.67
C LEU A 53 -16.48 -12.63 -4.10
N HIS A 54 -16.60 -12.73 -2.77
CA HIS A 54 -17.74 -13.36 -2.12
C HIS A 54 -19.05 -12.63 -2.42
N ASP A 55 -19.09 -11.30 -2.36
CA ASP A 55 -20.28 -10.50 -2.68
C ASP A 55 -20.72 -10.66 -4.14
N SER A 56 -19.82 -11.09 -5.02
CA SER A 56 -20.15 -11.43 -6.41
C SER A 56 -20.72 -12.84 -6.58
N GLY A 57 -20.90 -13.58 -5.48
CA GLY A 57 -21.49 -14.93 -5.43
C GLY A 57 -20.47 -16.07 -5.54
N LEU A 58 -19.17 -15.79 -5.44
CA LEU A 58 -18.13 -16.83 -5.49
C LEU A 58 -17.94 -17.48 -4.11
N ARG A 59 -17.55 -18.78 -4.13
CA ARG A 59 -17.11 -19.51 -2.94
C ARG A 59 -15.65 -19.16 -2.67
N VAL A 60 -15.40 -18.54 -1.51
CA VAL A 60 -14.09 -17.96 -1.18
C VAL A 60 -13.48 -18.64 0.04
N LEU A 61 -12.23 -19.09 -0.09
CA LEU A 61 -11.37 -19.54 0.98
C LEU A 61 -10.40 -18.41 1.36
N GLY A 62 -10.56 -17.83 2.54
CA GLY A 62 -9.60 -16.86 3.10
C GLY A 62 -8.56 -17.58 3.94
N LEU A 63 -7.29 -17.54 3.53
CA LEU A 63 -6.16 -18.13 4.23
C LEU A 63 -5.25 -17.07 4.83
N ASP A 64 -4.99 -17.17 6.14
CA ASP A 64 -3.95 -16.36 6.80
C ASP A 64 -3.15 -17.22 7.78
N VAL A 65 -1.83 -17.02 7.81
CA VAL A 65 -0.95 -17.79 8.72
C VAL A 65 -1.16 -17.44 10.19
N SER A 66 -1.83 -16.32 10.49
CA SER A 66 -2.07 -15.82 11.83
C SER A 66 -3.47 -16.23 12.32
N ASP A 67 -3.55 -17.21 13.21
CA ASP A 67 -4.79 -17.55 13.90
C ASP A 67 -5.39 -16.36 14.66
N ALA A 68 -4.55 -15.51 15.22
CA ALA A 68 -4.98 -14.27 15.88
C ALA A 68 -5.69 -13.32 14.89
N ARG A 69 -5.15 -13.16 13.66
CA ARG A 69 -5.80 -12.36 12.61
C ARG A 69 -7.16 -12.92 12.23
N ILE A 70 -7.25 -14.24 12.06
CA ILE A 70 -8.52 -14.92 11.75
C ILE A 70 -9.53 -14.72 12.88
N ALA A 71 -9.10 -14.85 14.15
CA ALA A 71 -9.95 -14.62 15.30
C ALA A 71 -10.44 -13.17 15.39
N ASP A 72 -9.59 -12.20 15.08
CA ASP A 72 -9.96 -10.77 15.05
C ASP A 72 -10.94 -10.45 13.91
N ILE A 73 -10.77 -11.06 12.74
CA ILE A 73 -11.73 -10.93 11.63
C ILE A 73 -13.09 -11.47 12.05
N ARG A 74 -13.14 -12.71 12.58
CA ARG A 74 -14.37 -13.35 13.05
C ARG A 74 -15.08 -12.56 14.16
N ALA A 75 -14.32 -11.90 15.02
CA ALA A 75 -14.85 -11.10 16.12
C ALA A 75 -15.19 -9.64 15.71
N GLY A 76 -15.03 -9.26 14.45
CA GLY A 76 -15.26 -7.89 13.97
C GLY A 76 -14.26 -6.86 14.49
N ARG A 77 -13.14 -7.30 15.07
CA ARG A 77 -12.07 -6.43 15.60
C ARG A 77 -10.98 -6.13 14.57
N ALA A 78 -11.09 -6.71 13.38
CA ALA A 78 -10.13 -6.45 12.32
C ALA A 78 -10.08 -4.96 12.00
N ASP A 79 -8.88 -4.50 11.65
CA ASP A 79 -8.59 -3.14 11.23
C ASP A 79 -9.15 -2.90 9.82
N LEU A 80 -10.46 -2.67 9.75
CA LEU A 80 -11.26 -2.52 8.54
C LEU A 80 -12.08 -1.24 8.55
N LEU A 81 -12.42 -0.74 7.37
CA LEU A 81 -13.44 0.29 7.22
C LEU A 81 -14.79 -0.22 7.77
N ALA A 82 -15.62 0.69 8.25
CA ALA A 82 -16.93 0.35 8.84
C ALA A 82 -17.81 -0.49 7.88
N ALA A 83 -17.78 -0.15 6.57
CA ALA A 83 -18.50 -0.89 5.53
C ALA A 83 -18.00 -2.36 5.40
N ASP A 84 -16.69 -2.57 5.46
CA ASP A 84 -16.13 -3.93 5.36
C ASP A 84 -16.39 -4.76 6.60
N ARG A 85 -16.47 -4.17 7.80
CA ARG A 85 -16.89 -4.89 9.02
C ARG A 85 -18.30 -5.47 8.90
N GLN A 86 -19.23 -4.71 8.32
CA GLN A 86 -20.58 -5.19 8.09
C GLN A 86 -20.62 -6.32 7.06
N ARG A 87 -19.81 -6.22 5.99
CA ARG A 87 -19.68 -7.28 4.97
C ARG A 87 -19.10 -8.57 5.55
N VAL A 88 -18.06 -8.48 6.40
CA VAL A 88 -17.52 -9.65 7.12
C VAL A 88 -18.60 -10.32 7.97
N ALA A 89 -19.34 -9.53 8.77
CA ALA A 89 -20.40 -10.07 9.61
C ALA A 89 -21.49 -10.79 8.79
N SER A 90 -21.88 -10.23 7.65
CA SER A 90 -22.84 -10.86 6.73
C SER A 90 -22.28 -12.14 6.10
N ALA A 91 -21.05 -12.12 5.60
CA ALA A 91 -20.41 -13.27 4.98
C ALA A 91 -20.29 -14.47 5.94
N LEU A 92 -19.92 -14.23 7.20
CA LEU A 92 -19.78 -15.27 8.23
C LEU A 92 -21.12 -15.82 8.73
N THR A 93 -22.24 -15.11 8.56
CA THR A 93 -23.58 -15.60 8.96
C THR A 93 -24.26 -16.41 7.85
N THR A 94 -23.91 -16.17 6.60
CA THR A 94 -24.49 -16.87 5.44
C THR A 94 -24.02 -18.33 5.36
N ASP A 95 -22.82 -18.65 5.83
CA ASP A 95 -22.27 -20.01 5.86
C ASP A 95 -23.06 -21.02 6.70
N ALA A 96 -23.94 -20.55 7.58
CA ALA A 96 -24.70 -21.45 8.48
C ALA A 96 -26.07 -21.89 7.93
N ALA A 97 -26.54 -21.31 6.81
CA ALA A 97 -27.96 -21.43 6.44
C ALA A 97 -28.26 -21.79 4.98
N ASP A 98 -27.30 -21.79 4.04
CA ASP A 98 -27.64 -21.92 2.62
C ASP A 98 -26.69 -22.85 1.85
N GLU A 99 -27.20 -24.03 1.41
CA GLU A 99 -26.49 -24.93 0.50
C GLU A 99 -26.35 -24.38 -0.93
N SER A 100 -26.93 -23.21 -1.25
CA SER A 100 -26.95 -22.58 -2.58
C SER A 100 -26.18 -21.27 -2.64
N GLY A 101 -25.74 -20.69 -1.51
CA GLY A 101 -24.96 -19.46 -1.42
C GLY A 101 -23.45 -19.73 -1.36
N GLY A 102 -22.64 -18.82 -1.92
CA GLY A 102 -21.18 -18.96 -1.94
C GLY A 102 -20.59 -19.04 -0.53
N ALA A 103 -19.86 -20.10 -0.21
CA ALA A 103 -19.22 -20.27 1.09
C ALA A 103 -18.09 -19.23 1.27
N PHE A 104 -18.00 -18.63 2.47
CA PHE A 104 -16.88 -17.79 2.90
C PHE A 104 -16.18 -18.42 4.09
N VAL A 105 -15.09 -19.14 3.83
CA VAL A 105 -14.36 -19.90 4.85
C VAL A 105 -13.05 -19.21 5.19
N LEU A 106 -12.78 -19.02 6.48
CA LEU A 106 -11.52 -18.48 6.99
C LEU A 106 -10.71 -19.61 7.65
N THR A 107 -9.42 -19.73 7.29
CA THR A 107 -8.57 -20.81 7.80
C THR A 107 -7.10 -20.40 7.87
N SER A 108 -6.33 -21.05 8.75
CA SER A 108 -4.86 -21.06 8.73
C SER A 108 -4.28 -22.34 8.10
N ASP A 109 -5.13 -23.28 7.71
CA ASP A 109 -4.72 -24.57 7.14
C ASP A 109 -4.51 -24.47 5.63
N ALA A 110 -3.23 -24.41 5.22
CA ALA A 110 -2.85 -24.37 3.82
C ALA A 110 -3.16 -25.66 3.04
N SER A 111 -3.46 -26.77 3.73
CA SER A 111 -3.81 -28.03 3.06
C SER A 111 -5.12 -27.95 2.28
N LEU A 112 -5.93 -26.90 2.49
CA LEU A 112 -7.16 -26.63 1.74
C LEU A 112 -6.91 -25.89 0.40
N LEU A 113 -5.71 -25.36 0.13
CA LEU A 113 -5.40 -24.70 -1.13
C LEU A 113 -5.65 -25.54 -2.39
N PRO A 114 -5.42 -26.85 -2.40
CA PRO A 114 -5.76 -27.71 -3.54
C PRO A 114 -7.24 -27.71 -3.92
N GLU A 115 -8.13 -27.31 -3.01
CA GLU A 115 -9.57 -27.28 -3.21
C GLU A 115 -10.06 -25.99 -3.92
N ALA A 116 -9.18 -25.02 -4.16
CA ALA A 116 -9.52 -23.75 -4.82
C ALA A 116 -9.08 -23.76 -6.29
N GLU A 117 -9.95 -23.28 -7.20
CA GLU A 117 -9.62 -23.15 -8.62
C GLU A 117 -8.58 -22.05 -8.87
N THR A 118 -8.74 -20.91 -8.21
CA THR A 118 -7.76 -19.81 -8.29
C THR A 118 -7.16 -19.52 -6.90
N VAL A 119 -5.86 -19.28 -6.85
CA VAL A 119 -5.15 -18.86 -5.63
C VAL A 119 -4.57 -17.47 -5.84
N LEU A 120 -5.11 -16.48 -5.12
CA LEU A 120 -4.59 -15.10 -5.10
C LEU A 120 -3.61 -14.94 -3.93
N VAL A 121 -2.37 -14.55 -4.22
CA VAL A 121 -1.38 -14.25 -3.19
C VAL A 121 -1.35 -12.75 -2.92
N CYS A 122 -1.77 -12.36 -1.72
CA CYS A 122 -2.00 -10.98 -1.31
C CYS A 122 -1.40 -10.69 0.07
N VAL A 123 -0.08 -10.80 0.19
CA VAL A 123 0.66 -10.61 1.44
C VAL A 123 1.41 -9.29 1.47
N PRO A 124 1.75 -8.75 2.67
CA PRO A 124 2.51 -7.52 2.77
C PRO A 124 3.94 -7.69 2.22
N THR A 125 4.42 -6.59 1.61
CA THR A 125 5.74 -6.48 1.00
C THR A 125 6.39 -5.17 1.45
N PRO A 126 6.82 -5.07 2.71
CA PRO A 126 7.46 -3.87 3.24
C PRO A 126 8.89 -3.71 2.73
N ILE A 127 9.49 -2.56 3.05
CA ILE A 127 10.93 -2.33 2.94
C ILE A 127 11.55 -2.33 4.34
N ASP A 128 12.82 -2.70 4.43
CA ASP A 128 13.60 -2.66 5.68
C ASP A 128 14.19 -1.26 5.95
N GLU A 129 14.93 -1.12 7.05
CA GLU A 129 15.59 0.13 7.45
C GLU A 129 16.66 0.60 6.43
N HIS A 130 17.11 -0.27 5.53
CA HIS A 130 18.04 0.05 4.45
C HIS A 130 17.35 0.33 3.12
N LEU A 131 16.01 0.50 3.13
CA LEU A 131 15.18 0.71 1.95
C LEU A 131 15.28 -0.44 0.93
N ALA A 132 15.57 -1.65 1.41
CA ALA A 132 15.56 -2.87 0.60
C ALA A 132 14.24 -3.65 0.82
N PRO A 133 13.70 -4.31 -0.22
CA PRO A 133 12.48 -5.10 -0.10
C PRO A 133 12.62 -6.26 0.90
N ASP A 134 11.72 -6.34 1.88
CA ASP A 134 11.56 -7.53 2.69
C ASP A 134 10.57 -8.49 2.00
N LEU A 135 11.13 -9.50 1.37
CA LEU A 135 10.38 -10.51 0.62
C LEU A 135 10.03 -11.74 1.46
N THR A 136 10.24 -11.73 2.76
CA THR A 136 10.08 -12.91 3.63
C THR A 136 8.66 -13.47 3.56
N ALA A 137 7.65 -12.64 3.78
CA ALA A 137 6.25 -13.05 3.72
C ALA A 137 5.84 -13.49 2.31
N LEU A 138 6.28 -12.74 1.29
CA LEU A 138 5.99 -13.05 -0.11
C LEU A 138 6.57 -14.40 -0.54
N ARG A 139 7.84 -14.65 -0.23
CA ARG A 139 8.50 -15.93 -0.52
C ARG A 139 7.84 -17.10 0.19
N ALA A 140 7.44 -16.92 1.45
CA ALA A 140 6.75 -17.95 2.21
C ALA A 140 5.37 -18.27 1.59
N ALA A 141 4.56 -17.25 1.27
CA ALA A 141 3.25 -17.42 0.67
C ALA A 141 3.32 -18.07 -0.73
N CYS A 142 4.23 -17.60 -1.59
CA CYS A 142 4.44 -18.20 -2.91
C CYS A 142 4.92 -19.65 -2.80
N ARG A 143 5.83 -19.95 -1.89
CA ARG A 143 6.28 -21.32 -1.64
C ARG A 143 5.11 -22.22 -1.20
N THR A 144 4.30 -21.77 -0.25
CA THR A 144 3.10 -22.52 0.20
C THR A 144 2.12 -22.74 -0.96
N ALA A 145 1.83 -21.71 -1.76
CA ALA A 145 0.97 -21.85 -2.94
C ALA A 145 1.54 -22.85 -3.95
N VAL A 146 2.85 -22.81 -4.19
CA VAL A 146 3.53 -23.79 -5.08
C VAL A 146 3.50 -25.20 -4.49
N GLU A 147 3.79 -25.39 -3.21
CA GLU A 147 3.82 -26.71 -2.54
C GLU A 147 2.45 -27.41 -2.61
N HIS A 148 1.37 -26.66 -2.48
CA HIS A 148 -0.01 -27.18 -2.53
C HIS A 148 -0.65 -27.13 -3.92
N ALA A 149 0.05 -26.65 -4.93
CA ALA A 149 -0.50 -26.52 -6.28
C ALA A 149 -0.89 -27.87 -6.90
N VAL A 150 -2.04 -27.91 -7.57
CA VAL A 150 -2.58 -29.05 -8.30
C VAL A 150 -2.90 -28.68 -9.75
N PRO A 151 -2.96 -29.68 -10.67
CA PRO A 151 -3.32 -29.41 -12.06
C PRO A 151 -4.68 -28.71 -12.20
N GLY A 152 -4.78 -27.79 -13.15
CA GLY A 152 -5.98 -27.00 -13.43
C GLY A 152 -6.06 -25.68 -12.70
N GLN A 153 -5.28 -25.46 -11.64
CA GLN A 153 -5.29 -24.22 -10.85
C GLN A 153 -4.70 -23.04 -11.58
N THR A 154 -5.18 -21.86 -11.20
CA THR A 154 -4.61 -20.55 -11.58
C THR A 154 -3.99 -19.88 -10.35
N LEU A 155 -2.71 -19.57 -10.38
CA LEU A 155 -2.03 -18.81 -9.33
C LEU A 155 -1.85 -17.36 -9.79
N VAL A 156 -2.37 -16.41 -9.01
CA VAL A 156 -2.30 -14.98 -9.31
C VAL A 156 -1.55 -14.28 -8.19
N LEU A 157 -0.41 -13.68 -8.51
CA LEU A 157 0.30 -12.83 -7.58
C LEU A 157 -0.27 -11.40 -7.68
N THR A 158 -0.67 -10.82 -6.53
CA THR A 158 -1.23 -9.46 -6.45
C THR A 158 -0.39 -8.52 -5.61
N SER A 159 0.46 -9.06 -4.72
CA SER A 159 1.38 -8.27 -3.89
C SER A 159 2.35 -7.47 -4.75
N THR A 160 2.61 -6.21 -4.37
CA THR A 160 3.64 -5.40 -5.03
C THR A 160 5.01 -6.04 -4.93
N THR A 161 5.80 -6.00 -6.02
CA THR A 161 7.06 -6.69 -6.09
C THR A 161 7.99 -6.12 -7.16
N TYR A 162 9.21 -6.65 -7.28
CA TYR A 162 10.17 -6.32 -8.35
C TYR A 162 9.78 -7.00 -9.67
N VAL A 163 10.29 -6.47 -10.78
CA VAL A 163 10.00 -7.00 -12.12
C VAL A 163 10.69 -8.36 -12.33
N GLY A 164 9.89 -9.38 -12.66
CA GLY A 164 10.33 -10.77 -12.82
C GLY A 164 10.03 -11.67 -11.62
N CYS A 165 9.55 -11.11 -10.51
CA CYS A 165 9.25 -11.85 -9.28
C CYS A 165 8.27 -13.01 -9.48
N THR A 166 7.23 -12.81 -10.26
CA THR A 166 6.25 -13.87 -10.56
C THR A 166 6.91 -15.10 -11.21
N ARG A 167 7.87 -14.86 -12.10
CA ARG A 167 8.63 -15.98 -12.69
C ARG A 167 9.53 -16.64 -11.67
N ASP A 168 10.22 -15.85 -10.85
CA ASP A 168 11.18 -16.37 -9.88
C ASP A 168 10.49 -17.20 -8.78
N LEU A 169 9.35 -16.70 -8.26
CA LEU A 169 8.69 -17.29 -7.09
C LEU A 169 7.58 -18.30 -7.41
N LEU A 170 6.98 -18.24 -8.61
CA LEU A 170 5.90 -19.14 -9.00
C LEU A 170 6.30 -20.01 -10.19
N VAL A 171 6.68 -19.42 -11.34
CA VAL A 171 6.86 -20.16 -12.59
C VAL A 171 8.03 -21.14 -12.49
N GLY A 172 9.19 -20.69 -12.01
CA GLY A 172 10.38 -21.54 -11.81
C GLY A 172 10.08 -22.73 -10.91
N PRO A 173 9.65 -22.51 -9.65
CA PRO A 173 9.34 -23.59 -8.71
C PRO A 173 8.22 -24.53 -9.17
N LEU A 174 7.18 -24.06 -9.90
CA LEU A 174 6.16 -24.93 -10.48
C LEU A 174 6.75 -25.86 -11.56
N ARG A 175 7.63 -25.33 -12.42
CA ARG A 175 8.36 -26.15 -13.41
C ARG A 175 9.26 -27.18 -12.74
N ASP A 176 9.92 -26.83 -11.65
CA ASP A 176 10.75 -27.76 -10.87
C ASP A 176 9.91 -28.91 -10.27
N ARG A 177 8.63 -28.64 -9.95
CA ARG A 177 7.65 -29.65 -9.57
C ARG A 177 7.13 -30.48 -10.76
N GLY A 178 7.48 -30.13 -12.00
CA GLY A 178 7.08 -30.85 -13.21
C GLY A 178 5.82 -30.33 -13.89
N PHE A 179 5.28 -29.19 -13.48
CA PHE A 179 4.14 -28.56 -14.16
C PHE A 179 4.56 -27.88 -15.46
N GLU A 180 3.71 -27.95 -16.48
CA GLU A 180 3.80 -27.17 -17.69
C GLU A 180 2.89 -25.93 -17.55
N VAL A 181 3.51 -24.77 -17.24
CA VAL A 181 2.77 -23.52 -17.02
C VAL A 181 2.11 -23.04 -18.32
N GLY A 182 0.81 -22.82 -18.26
CA GLY A 182 -0.04 -22.49 -19.41
C GLY A 182 -0.77 -23.70 -20.00
N VAL A 183 -0.50 -24.90 -19.50
CA VAL A 183 -1.14 -26.16 -19.89
C VAL A 183 -1.74 -26.87 -18.68
N ASP A 184 -0.88 -27.26 -17.73
CA ASP A 184 -1.29 -28.00 -16.51
C ASP A 184 -1.69 -27.04 -15.38
N ILE A 185 -1.04 -25.87 -15.32
CA ILE A 185 -1.28 -24.85 -14.30
C ILE A 185 -1.08 -23.45 -14.93
N PHE A 186 -1.76 -22.46 -14.37
CA PHE A 186 -1.80 -21.11 -14.94
C PHE A 186 -1.21 -20.10 -13.96
N VAL A 187 -0.44 -19.13 -14.46
CA VAL A 187 0.22 -18.14 -13.61
C VAL A 187 0.06 -16.75 -14.20
N ALA A 188 -0.40 -15.81 -13.37
CA ALA A 188 -0.57 -14.41 -13.73
C ALA A 188 -0.10 -13.47 -12.62
N PHE A 189 0.11 -12.22 -12.96
CA PHE A 189 0.27 -11.10 -12.05
C PHE A 189 -0.85 -10.09 -12.27
N ALA A 190 -1.48 -9.65 -11.19
CA ALA A 190 -2.55 -8.65 -11.26
C ALA A 190 -2.42 -7.69 -10.06
N PRO A 191 -1.79 -6.51 -10.24
CA PRO A 191 -1.57 -5.57 -9.16
C PRO A 191 -2.88 -5.04 -8.57
N GLU A 192 -2.88 -4.88 -7.25
CA GLU A 192 -3.96 -4.20 -6.55
C GLU A 192 -3.88 -2.68 -6.76
N ARG A 193 -5.04 -2.07 -6.99
CA ARG A 193 -5.19 -0.62 -7.22
C ARG A 193 -6.12 0.06 -6.22
N ILE A 194 -6.49 -0.63 -5.12
CA ILE A 194 -7.33 -0.05 -4.06
C ILE A 194 -6.62 1.16 -3.45
N ASP A 195 -7.36 2.24 -3.26
CA ASP A 195 -6.98 3.40 -2.47
C ASP A 195 -7.93 3.50 -1.26
N PRO A 196 -7.57 2.88 -0.11
CA PRO A 196 -8.44 2.85 1.07
C PRO A 196 -8.84 4.25 1.51
N GLY A 197 -10.13 4.45 1.85
CA GLY A 197 -10.67 5.75 2.25
C GLY A 197 -10.94 6.72 1.08
N ASN A 198 -10.90 6.26 -0.16
CA ASN A 198 -11.30 7.04 -1.33
C ASN A 198 -12.73 6.68 -1.74
N ASP A 199 -13.70 7.50 -1.32
CA ASP A 199 -15.13 7.27 -1.62
C ASP A 199 -15.51 7.66 -3.06
N ARG A 200 -14.62 8.34 -3.80
CA ARG A 200 -14.89 8.77 -5.18
C ARG A 200 -14.73 7.66 -6.21
N HIS A 201 -13.92 6.66 -5.88
CA HIS A 201 -13.65 5.53 -6.76
C HIS A 201 -13.90 4.22 -6.01
N VAL A 202 -15.09 3.68 -6.20
CA VAL A 202 -15.43 2.35 -5.66
C VAL A 202 -14.52 1.31 -6.32
N GLN A 203 -13.96 0.41 -5.53
CA GLN A 203 -13.02 -0.63 -6.00
C GLN A 203 -13.52 -1.35 -7.26
N GLN A 204 -14.80 -1.70 -7.29
CA GLN A 204 -15.45 -2.39 -8.41
C GLN A 204 -15.50 -1.58 -9.72
N GLN A 205 -15.24 -0.27 -9.67
CA GLN A 205 -15.21 0.59 -10.86
C GLN A 205 -13.79 0.83 -11.39
N VAL A 206 -12.76 0.46 -10.61
CA VAL A 206 -11.37 0.64 -11.01
C VAL A 206 -10.94 -0.50 -11.93
N PRO A 207 -10.47 -0.21 -13.17
CA PRO A 207 -9.94 -1.24 -14.05
C PRO A 207 -8.77 -2.00 -13.41
N ARG A 208 -8.76 -3.33 -13.54
CA ARG A 208 -7.63 -4.16 -13.11
C ARG A 208 -6.68 -4.38 -14.28
N VAL A 209 -5.38 -4.39 -14.00
CA VAL A 209 -4.36 -4.82 -14.97
C VAL A 209 -4.06 -6.30 -14.72
N VAL A 210 -3.88 -7.08 -15.78
CA VAL A 210 -3.47 -8.48 -15.69
C VAL A 210 -2.42 -8.81 -16.75
N GLY A 211 -1.34 -9.44 -16.33
CA GLY A 211 -0.34 -10.05 -17.20
C GLY A 211 -0.22 -11.53 -16.88
N GLY A 212 -0.22 -12.38 -17.89
CA GLY A 212 -0.07 -13.83 -17.74
C GLY A 212 1.20 -14.35 -18.39
N VAL A 213 1.62 -15.52 -17.96
CA VAL A 213 2.76 -16.22 -18.59
C VAL A 213 2.41 -16.67 -20.03
N THR A 214 1.15 -17.01 -20.24
CA THR A 214 0.58 -17.37 -21.56
C THR A 214 -0.77 -16.66 -21.75
N PRO A 215 -1.33 -16.61 -22.96
CA PRO A 215 -2.68 -16.08 -23.20
C PRO A 215 -3.77 -16.78 -22.37
N GLU A 216 -3.64 -18.10 -22.17
CA GLU A 216 -4.60 -18.83 -21.32
C GLU A 216 -4.48 -18.45 -19.85
N CYS A 217 -3.28 -18.15 -19.35
CA CYS A 217 -3.08 -17.60 -18.00
C CYS A 217 -3.79 -16.26 -17.84
N VAL A 218 -3.67 -15.36 -18.83
CA VAL A 218 -4.38 -14.07 -18.84
C VAL A 218 -5.89 -14.28 -18.79
N LYS A 219 -6.41 -15.14 -19.67
CA LYS A 219 -7.85 -15.40 -19.79
C LYS A 219 -8.45 -15.89 -18.47
N ARG A 220 -7.81 -16.86 -17.82
CA ARG A 220 -8.30 -17.42 -16.54
C ARG A 220 -8.22 -16.41 -15.39
N ALA A 221 -7.11 -15.70 -15.27
CA ALA A 221 -6.99 -14.66 -14.25
C ALA A 221 -7.98 -13.50 -14.48
N ALA A 222 -8.19 -13.08 -15.74
CA ALA A 222 -9.15 -12.05 -16.09
C ALA A 222 -10.57 -12.47 -15.71
N ALA A 223 -10.97 -13.70 -16.00
CA ALA A 223 -12.30 -14.22 -15.68
C ALA A 223 -12.63 -14.10 -14.19
N LEU A 224 -11.66 -14.38 -13.28
CA LEU A 224 -11.86 -14.16 -11.85
C LEU A 224 -11.94 -12.66 -11.52
N LEU A 225 -11.04 -11.84 -12.07
CA LEU A 225 -10.94 -10.42 -11.72
C LEU A 225 -12.17 -9.61 -12.20
N GLU A 226 -12.85 -10.03 -13.26
CA GLU A 226 -14.10 -9.42 -13.74
C GLU A 226 -15.22 -9.48 -12.70
N HIS A 227 -15.16 -10.39 -11.73
CA HIS A 227 -16.10 -10.44 -10.61
C HIS A 227 -15.92 -9.32 -9.59
N CYS A 228 -14.74 -8.72 -9.50
CA CYS A 228 -14.44 -7.67 -8.51
C CYS A 228 -13.91 -6.36 -9.13
N ALA A 229 -13.96 -6.21 -10.45
CA ALA A 229 -13.49 -5.03 -11.16
C ALA A 229 -14.44 -4.60 -12.26
N GLY A 230 -14.53 -3.30 -12.57
CA GLY A 230 -15.37 -2.78 -13.65
C GLY A 230 -14.90 -3.19 -15.05
N SER A 231 -13.61 -3.47 -15.20
CA SER A 231 -13.01 -4.01 -16.41
C SER A 231 -11.63 -4.56 -16.13
N VAL A 232 -11.11 -5.41 -17.02
CA VAL A 232 -9.76 -5.97 -16.95
C VAL A 232 -8.98 -5.55 -18.19
N HIS A 233 -7.80 -4.95 -17.96
CA HIS A 233 -6.86 -4.56 -19.00
C HIS A 233 -5.71 -5.56 -19.06
N ALA A 234 -5.70 -6.37 -20.11
CA ALA A 234 -4.63 -7.35 -20.33
C ALA A 234 -3.37 -6.68 -20.89
N VAL A 235 -2.22 -7.06 -20.33
CA VAL A 235 -0.90 -6.66 -20.85
C VAL A 235 -0.12 -7.88 -21.34
N SER A 236 0.97 -7.64 -22.07
CA SER A 236 1.68 -8.67 -22.84
C SER A 236 2.43 -9.71 -21.97
N SER A 237 2.74 -9.40 -20.71
CA SER A 237 3.48 -10.29 -19.83
C SER A 237 3.26 -10.00 -18.35
N VAL A 238 3.67 -10.90 -17.47
CA VAL A 238 3.66 -10.66 -16.01
C VAL A 238 4.56 -9.49 -15.64
N GLU A 239 5.71 -9.36 -16.30
CA GLU A 239 6.66 -8.27 -16.07
C GLU A 239 6.08 -6.90 -16.43
N ALA A 240 5.29 -6.83 -17.51
CA ALA A 240 4.61 -5.60 -17.88
C ALA A 240 3.58 -5.19 -16.83
N ALA A 241 2.87 -6.15 -16.24
CA ALA A 241 1.91 -5.89 -15.17
C ALA A 241 2.62 -5.49 -13.85
N GLU A 242 3.73 -6.15 -13.50
CA GLU A 242 4.58 -5.79 -12.34
C GLU A 242 5.13 -4.36 -12.48
N MET A 243 5.69 -4.03 -13.64
CA MET A 243 6.22 -2.69 -13.93
C MET A 243 5.10 -1.63 -13.92
N THR A 244 3.89 -1.96 -14.36
CA THR A 244 2.76 -1.01 -14.34
C THR A 244 2.50 -0.51 -12.92
N LYS A 245 2.49 -1.41 -11.93
CA LYS A 245 2.30 -1.02 -10.52
C LYS A 245 3.41 -0.10 -10.02
N LEU A 246 4.66 -0.45 -10.29
CA LEU A 246 5.81 0.35 -9.90
C LEU A 246 5.80 1.72 -10.58
N TYR A 247 5.42 1.77 -11.86
CA TYR A 247 5.31 3.01 -12.63
C TYR A 247 4.24 3.95 -12.05
N GLU A 248 3.04 3.43 -11.75
CA GLU A 248 1.93 4.22 -11.18
C GLU A 248 2.34 4.89 -9.86
N ASN A 249 2.95 4.14 -8.95
CA ASN A 249 3.32 4.66 -7.65
C ASN A 249 4.57 5.57 -7.71
N THR A 250 5.51 5.26 -8.60
CA THR A 250 6.66 6.15 -8.88
C THR A 250 6.20 7.47 -9.50
N PHE A 251 5.28 7.44 -10.47
CA PHE A 251 4.69 8.65 -11.05
C PHE A 251 4.06 9.52 -9.95
N ARG A 252 3.31 8.91 -9.03
CA ARG A 252 2.69 9.62 -7.91
C ARG A 252 3.73 10.23 -6.98
N ALA A 253 4.77 9.48 -6.61
CA ALA A 253 5.86 9.96 -5.75
C ALA A 253 6.61 11.15 -6.36
N VAL A 254 6.98 11.08 -7.64
CA VAL A 254 7.69 12.15 -8.37
C VAL A 254 6.83 13.41 -8.44
N ASN A 255 5.55 13.29 -8.75
CA ASN A 255 4.65 14.46 -8.86
C ASN A 255 4.34 15.10 -7.50
N ILE A 256 4.21 14.31 -6.42
CA ILE A 256 4.08 14.85 -5.06
C ILE A 256 5.38 15.58 -4.66
N SER A 257 6.54 15.00 -4.98
CA SER A 257 7.83 15.64 -4.73
C SER A 257 7.94 17.00 -5.44
N MET A 258 7.55 17.06 -6.72
CA MET A 258 7.50 18.27 -7.51
C MET A 258 6.52 19.30 -6.91
N ALA A 259 5.32 18.89 -6.50
CA ALA A 259 4.35 19.79 -5.88
C ALA A 259 4.88 20.40 -4.57
N ASN A 260 5.59 19.61 -3.77
CA ASN A 260 6.25 20.09 -2.55
C ASN A 260 7.38 21.07 -2.84
N GLU A 261 8.20 20.82 -3.86
CA GLU A 261 9.27 21.72 -4.26
C GLU A 261 8.71 23.06 -4.78
N PHE A 262 7.66 23.02 -5.59
CA PHE A 262 6.97 24.23 -6.06
C PHE A 262 6.31 25.01 -4.92
N ALA A 263 5.84 24.33 -3.85
CA ALA A 263 5.34 25.03 -2.67
C ALA A 263 6.45 25.81 -1.98
N ASP A 264 7.64 25.23 -1.82
CA ASP A 264 8.81 25.90 -1.23
C ASP A 264 9.24 27.10 -2.09
N ILE A 265 9.26 26.95 -3.42
CA ILE A 265 9.58 28.03 -4.39
C ILE A 265 8.54 29.15 -4.30
N SER A 266 7.23 28.80 -4.34
CA SER A 266 6.13 29.77 -4.30
C SER A 266 6.17 30.59 -3.01
N ARG A 267 6.42 29.95 -1.86
CA ARG A 267 6.61 30.65 -0.58
C ARG A 267 7.76 31.65 -0.65
N GLY A 268 8.89 31.27 -1.23
CA GLY A 268 10.04 32.18 -1.42
C GLY A 268 9.74 33.38 -2.32
N LEU A 269 8.78 33.24 -3.23
CA LEU A 269 8.34 34.29 -4.15
C LEU A 269 7.09 35.06 -3.64
N GLY A 270 6.54 34.70 -2.48
CA GLY A 270 5.33 35.32 -1.94
C GLY A 270 4.03 34.94 -2.68
N LEU A 271 3.99 33.76 -3.33
CA LEU A 271 2.85 33.25 -4.11
C LEU A 271 2.10 32.16 -3.35
N ASP A 272 0.79 32.06 -3.57
CA ASP A 272 -0.01 30.94 -3.10
C ASP A 272 0.10 29.78 -4.10
N ILE A 273 0.73 28.69 -3.68
CA ILE A 273 0.88 27.47 -4.49
C ILE A 273 -0.47 26.84 -4.85
N THR A 274 -1.49 26.96 -3.98
CA THR A 274 -2.81 26.39 -4.23
C THR A 274 -3.50 27.10 -5.38
N GLU A 275 -3.40 28.43 -5.43
CA GLU A 275 -3.88 29.24 -6.55
C GLU A 275 -3.17 28.84 -7.85
N VAL A 276 -1.84 28.71 -7.82
CA VAL A 276 -1.03 28.33 -8.99
C VAL A 276 -1.43 26.96 -9.52
N ILE A 277 -1.55 25.95 -8.63
CA ILE A 277 -1.95 24.58 -9.03
C ILE A 277 -3.38 24.59 -9.58
N THR A 278 -4.31 25.32 -8.94
CA THR A 278 -5.71 25.38 -9.37
C THR A 278 -5.82 26.04 -10.74
N ALA A 279 -5.08 27.13 -10.97
CA ALA A 279 -5.01 27.78 -12.27
C ALA A 279 -4.42 26.84 -13.33
N ALA A 280 -3.32 26.14 -13.04
CA ALA A 280 -2.72 25.18 -13.96
C ALA A 280 -3.67 24.01 -14.31
N ALA A 281 -4.50 23.57 -13.33
CA ALA A 281 -5.47 22.50 -13.51
C ALA A 281 -6.64 22.86 -14.45
N THR A 282 -6.84 24.13 -14.78
CA THR A 282 -7.82 24.55 -15.81
C THR A 282 -7.40 24.10 -17.20
N LYS A 283 -6.11 23.78 -17.42
CA LYS A 283 -5.62 23.26 -18.69
C LYS A 283 -6.10 21.80 -18.88
N PRO A 284 -6.86 21.47 -19.94
CA PRO A 284 -7.50 20.17 -20.07
C PRO A 284 -6.55 19.05 -20.50
N TYR A 285 -5.28 19.31 -20.74
CA TYR A 285 -4.27 18.33 -21.20
C TYR A 285 -2.87 18.66 -20.65
N GLY A 286 -2.05 17.62 -20.47
CA GLY A 286 -0.64 17.76 -20.11
C GLY A 286 -0.39 18.27 -18.70
N PHE A 287 -1.41 18.30 -17.83
CA PHE A 287 -1.30 18.64 -16.42
C PHE A 287 -2.28 17.79 -15.61
N MET A 288 -1.77 17.16 -14.54
CA MET A 288 -2.57 16.49 -13.53
C MET A 288 -2.23 17.13 -12.19
N PRO A 289 -3.22 17.68 -11.45
CA PRO A 289 -2.95 18.40 -10.22
C PRO A 289 -2.49 17.46 -9.10
N PHE A 290 -1.36 17.80 -8.49
CA PHE A 290 -0.88 17.26 -7.22
C PHE A 290 -0.69 18.43 -6.26
N PHE A 291 -1.08 18.23 -5.00
CA PHE A 291 -1.00 19.27 -4.00
C PHE A 291 0.09 18.96 -2.99
N PRO A 292 0.76 19.99 -2.45
CA PRO A 292 1.79 19.81 -1.44
C PRO A 292 1.21 19.33 -0.11
N GLY A 293 2.09 18.80 0.75
CA GLY A 293 1.71 18.31 2.06
C GLY A 293 2.91 18.12 2.99
N PRO A 294 2.65 17.61 4.21
CA PRO A 294 3.68 17.45 5.24
C PRO A 294 4.65 16.28 5.01
N GLY A 295 4.38 15.48 4.01
CA GLY A 295 5.10 14.26 3.65
C GLY A 295 4.15 13.22 3.07
N VAL A 296 4.68 12.04 2.81
CA VAL A 296 3.94 10.90 2.24
C VAL A 296 4.05 9.73 3.20
N GLY A 297 2.90 9.15 3.53
CA GLY A 297 2.81 7.96 4.37
C GLY A 297 2.04 6.83 3.68
N GLY A 298 1.71 5.80 4.45
CA GLY A 298 1.09 4.58 3.95
C GLY A 298 2.10 3.61 3.31
N HIS A 299 1.65 2.43 2.94
CA HIS A 299 2.54 1.36 2.48
C HIS A 299 3.01 1.47 1.04
N CYS A 300 2.32 2.24 0.17
CA CYS A 300 2.57 2.15 -1.27
C CYS A 300 3.62 3.15 -1.75
N ILE A 301 3.37 4.46 -1.54
CA ILE A 301 4.23 5.49 -2.16
C ILE A 301 5.61 5.57 -1.51
N PRO A 302 5.78 5.45 -0.18
CA PRO A 302 7.11 5.39 0.42
C PRO A 302 7.90 4.12 0.06
N CYS A 303 7.22 3.01 -0.31
CA CYS A 303 7.85 1.71 -0.46
C CYS A 303 8.07 1.29 -1.92
N ASP A 304 7.03 1.37 -2.78
CA ASP A 304 7.07 0.76 -4.11
C ASP A 304 8.18 1.28 -5.03
N PRO A 305 8.51 2.60 -5.06
CA PRO A 305 9.63 3.07 -5.87
C PRO A 305 10.98 2.48 -5.44
N HIS A 306 11.12 2.10 -4.16
CA HIS A 306 12.34 1.46 -3.66
C HIS A 306 12.54 0.05 -4.18
N TYR A 307 11.46 -0.68 -4.52
CA TYR A 307 11.55 -1.97 -5.23
C TYR A 307 12.27 -1.81 -6.56
N LEU A 308 11.89 -0.80 -7.33
CA LEU A 308 12.53 -0.50 -8.61
C LEU A 308 13.98 -0.04 -8.40
N LEU A 309 14.23 0.90 -7.48
CA LEU A 309 15.57 1.39 -7.17
C LEU A 309 16.50 0.26 -6.68
N TRP A 310 15.99 -0.64 -5.84
CA TRP A 310 16.74 -1.81 -5.36
C TRP A 310 17.15 -2.73 -6.53
N GLN A 311 16.21 -3.05 -7.42
CA GLN A 311 16.48 -3.87 -8.60
C GLN A 311 17.51 -3.21 -9.52
N LEU A 312 17.31 -1.92 -9.84
CA LEU A 312 18.22 -1.17 -10.72
C LEU A 312 19.63 -1.04 -10.16
N ARG A 313 19.80 -0.95 -8.82
CA ARG A 313 21.13 -0.99 -8.18
C ARG A 313 21.85 -2.31 -8.44
N GLY A 314 21.12 -3.44 -8.38
CA GLY A 314 21.66 -4.76 -8.75
C GLY A 314 22.17 -4.81 -10.18
N ASP A 315 21.43 -4.18 -11.09
CA ASP A 315 21.76 -4.13 -12.52
C ASP A 315 22.71 -2.98 -12.88
N ARG A 316 23.12 -2.14 -11.91
CA ARG A 316 23.95 -0.93 -12.09
C ARG A 316 23.35 0.09 -13.05
N VAL A 317 22.03 0.19 -13.07
CA VAL A 317 21.28 1.18 -13.85
C VAL A 317 20.98 2.38 -12.98
N SER A 318 21.33 3.60 -13.45
CA SER A 318 21.07 4.85 -12.74
C SER A 318 19.64 5.33 -12.96
N SER A 319 19.00 5.83 -11.89
CA SER A 319 17.65 6.37 -11.92
C SER A 319 17.56 7.69 -11.13
N PRO A 320 18.29 8.74 -11.54
CA PRO A 320 18.48 9.96 -10.75
C PRO A 320 17.20 10.71 -10.44
N LEU A 321 16.22 10.71 -11.35
CA LEU A 321 14.94 11.37 -11.12
C LEU A 321 14.17 10.72 -9.96
N ILE A 322 14.09 9.40 -9.94
CA ILE A 322 13.37 8.66 -8.90
C ILE A 322 14.11 8.76 -7.57
N GLU A 323 15.44 8.60 -7.57
CA GLU A 323 16.28 8.74 -6.37
C GLU A 323 16.13 10.11 -5.74
N THR A 324 16.16 11.20 -6.54
CA THR A 324 15.99 12.55 -6.08
C THR A 324 14.58 12.76 -5.51
N ALA A 325 13.55 12.32 -6.21
CA ALA A 325 12.16 12.44 -5.75
C ALA A 325 11.95 11.73 -4.40
N MET A 326 12.46 10.50 -4.25
CA MET A 326 12.31 9.75 -2.99
C MET A 326 13.10 10.42 -1.85
N THR A 327 14.27 10.97 -2.12
CA THR A 327 15.05 11.75 -1.14
C THR A 327 14.29 12.99 -0.68
N LEU A 328 13.65 13.73 -1.60
CA LEU A 328 12.84 14.91 -1.28
C LEU A 328 11.59 14.54 -0.47
N VAL A 329 10.92 13.45 -0.83
CA VAL A 329 9.76 12.92 -0.07
C VAL A 329 10.17 12.58 1.36
N ALA A 330 11.25 11.81 1.54
CA ALA A 330 11.77 11.43 2.86
C ALA A 330 12.25 12.63 3.69
N GLY A 331 12.74 13.68 3.04
CA GLY A 331 13.18 14.91 3.71
C GLY A 331 12.06 15.84 4.18
N ARG A 332 10.81 15.61 3.75
CA ARG A 332 9.71 16.57 4.00
C ARG A 332 9.41 16.78 5.49
N PRO A 333 9.38 15.75 6.38
CA PRO A 333 9.20 15.95 7.82
C PRO A 333 10.25 16.90 8.44
N THR A 334 11.50 16.84 7.98
CA THR A 334 12.57 17.74 8.42
C THR A 334 12.24 19.19 8.07
N LYS A 335 11.73 19.45 6.87
CA LYS A 335 11.29 20.80 6.44
C LYS A 335 10.13 21.31 7.29
N VAL A 336 9.19 20.45 7.67
CA VAL A 336 8.12 20.83 8.60
C VAL A 336 8.69 21.32 9.93
N VAL A 337 9.64 20.57 10.51
CA VAL A 337 10.28 20.95 11.78
C VAL A 337 11.06 22.24 11.64
N GLN A 338 11.78 22.46 10.54
CA GLN A 338 12.47 23.72 10.26
C GLN A 338 11.48 24.88 10.22
N ARG A 339 10.34 24.71 9.53
CA ARG A 339 9.31 25.76 9.46
C ARG A 339 8.68 26.03 10.83
N VAL A 340 8.51 25.04 11.67
CA VAL A 340 8.06 25.23 13.07
C VAL A 340 9.02 26.14 13.81
N VAL A 341 10.33 25.91 13.70
CA VAL A 341 11.35 26.77 14.34
C VAL A 341 11.27 28.21 13.83
N GLU A 342 11.11 28.40 12.52
CA GLU A 342 10.96 29.73 11.92
C GLU A 342 9.72 30.46 12.47
N VAL A 343 8.54 29.78 12.46
CA VAL A 343 7.26 30.36 12.92
C VAL A 343 7.30 30.72 14.41
N LEU A 344 7.95 29.89 15.23
CA LEU A 344 8.14 30.21 16.65
C LEU A 344 9.10 31.38 16.85
N ALA A 345 10.19 31.43 16.07
CA ALA A 345 11.18 32.53 16.15
C ALA A 345 10.57 33.87 15.70
N GLU A 346 9.71 33.89 14.67
CA GLU A 346 8.94 35.10 14.26
C GLU A 346 8.08 35.66 15.41
N ARG A 347 7.84 34.85 16.47
CA ARG A 347 7.06 35.19 17.66
C ARG A 347 7.91 35.28 18.94
N GLU A 348 9.21 35.37 18.78
CA GLU A 348 10.17 35.43 19.89
C GLU A 348 10.04 34.24 20.86
N THR A 349 9.51 33.10 20.38
CA THR A 349 9.32 31.87 21.17
C THR A 349 10.41 30.85 20.84
N CYS A 350 11.08 30.34 21.91
CA CYS A 350 12.08 29.28 21.74
C CYS A 350 11.41 27.91 21.53
N ILE A 351 11.94 27.11 20.63
CA ILE A 351 11.46 25.72 20.41
C ILE A 351 11.59 24.87 21.70
N VAL A 352 12.62 25.11 22.51
CA VAL A 352 12.84 24.38 23.76
C VAL A 352 11.75 24.78 24.78
N GLY A 353 10.96 23.79 25.18
CA GLY A 353 9.83 23.96 26.09
C GLY A 353 8.53 24.42 25.44
N ALA A 354 8.55 24.80 24.15
CA ALA A 354 7.34 25.20 23.41
C ALA A 354 6.28 24.07 23.44
N ARG A 355 5.02 24.47 23.64
CA ARG A 355 3.85 23.61 23.64
C ARG A 355 3.32 23.48 22.23
N VAL A 356 3.62 22.35 21.57
CA VAL A 356 3.25 22.12 20.16
C VAL A 356 2.21 21.01 20.09
N LEU A 357 1.08 21.29 19.44
CA LEU A 357 0.07 20.27 19.13
C LEU A 357 0.17 19.88 17.65
N ILE A 358 0.09 18.58 17.36
CA ILE A 358 -0.13 18.07 16.00
C ILE A 358 -1.58 17.67 15.86
N ARG A 359 -2.28 18.34 14.94
CA ARG A 359 -3.67 18.09 14.59
C ARG A 359 -3.74 17.11 13.44
N GLY A 360 -4.18 15.87 13.74
CA GLY A 360 -4.19 14.71 12.85
C GLY A 360 -2.83 14.02 12.76
N VAL A 361 -2.80 12.72 13.07
CA VAL A 361 -1.58 11.88 12.97
C VAL A 361 -1.73 10.74 11.97
N ALA A 362 -2.93 10.48 11.46
CA ALA A 362 -3.13 9.54 10.36
C ALA A 362 -2.40 10.01 9.10
N TYR A 363 -1.93 9.07 8.27
CA TYR A 363 -1.19 9.42 7.05
C TYR A 363 -2.06 10.07 5.97
N LYS A 364 -3.39 9.94 6.05
CA LYS A 364 -4.36 10.64 5.19
C LYS A 364 -5.72 10.80 5.86
N PRO A 365 -6.58 11.72 5.36
CA PRO A 365 -7.93 11.92 5.88
C PRO A 365 -8.82 10.66 5.76
N GLY A 366 -9.73 10.49 6.74
CA GLY A 366 -10.76 9.46 6.71
C GLY A 366 -10.31 8.04 7.07
N VAL A 367 -9.07 7.86 7.49
CA VAL A 367 -8.53 6.54 7.91
C VAL A 367 -7.84 6.63 9.26
N ALA A 368 -7.97 5.58 10.08
CA ALA A 368 -7.28 5.43 11.36
C ALA A 368 -5.92 4.72 11.18
N ASP A 369 -5.14 5.10 10.17
CA ASP A 369 -3.90 4.42 9.81
C ASP A 369 -2.70 5.37 9.94
N VAL A 370 -1.77 4.99 10.80
CA VAL A 370 -0.57 5.79 11.13
C VAL A 370 0.72 5.19 10.55
N ARG A 371 0.63 4.12 9.75
CA ARG A 371 1.81 3.48 9.17
C ARG A 371 2.54 4.44 8.24
N GLU A 372 3.84 4.55 8.44
CA GLU A 372 4.70 5.49 7.70
C GLU A 372 4.17 6.94 7.71
N SER A 373 3.35 7.31 8.74
CA SER A 373 2.84 8.67 8.83
C SER A 373 3.98 9.67 9.12
N PRO A 374 4.13 10.70 8.29
CA PRO A 374 5.10 11.77 8.55
C PRO A 374 4.93 12.46 9.92
N ALA A 375 3.70 12.44 10.47
CA ALA A 375 3.41 13.00 11.79
C ALA A 375 4.25 12.37 12.89
N LEU A 376 4.50 11.06 12.84
CA LEU A 376 5.27 10.34 13.86
C LEU A 376 6.73 10.80 13.86
N GLU A 377 7.32 10.96 12.69
CA GLU A 377 8.67 11.47 12.54
C GLU A 377 8.76 12.95 12.96
N ILE A 378 7.77 13.77 12.60
CA ILE A 378 7.67 15.18 13.02
C ILE A 378 7.62 15.27 14.55
N ILE A 379 6.78 14.46 15.22
CA ILE A 379 6.70 14.39 16.68
C ILE A 379 8.08 14.08 17.29
N GLU A 380 8.72 13.03 16.79
CA GLU A 380 10.02 12.59 17.30
C GLU A 380 11.08 13.68 17.15
N ARG A 381 11.17 14.31 16.00
CA ARG A 381 12.13 15.38 15.70
C ARG A 381 11.88 16.63 16.55
N LEU A 382 10.63 17.04 16.75
CA LEU A 382 10.27 18.16 17.61
C LEU A 382 10.64 17.89 19.07
N ARG A 383 10.36 16.68 19.56
CA ARG A 383 10.75 16.27 20.92
C ARG A 383 12.28 16.27 21.11
N ARG A 384 13.03 15.80 20.12
CA ARG A 384 14.51 15.88 20.12
C ARG A 384 15.01 17.32 20.09
N ALA A 385 14.28 18.24 19.46
CA ALA A 385 14.57 19.68 19.49
C ALA A 385 14.18 20.38 20.80
N GLY A 386 13.59 19.65 21.77
CA GLY A 386 13.22 20.13 23.08
C GLY A 386 11.79 20.66 23.22
N ALA A 387 10.95 20.55 22.22
CA ALA A 387 9.53 20.90 22.32
C ALA A 387 8.76 19.90 23.18
N ARG A 388 7.69 20.39 23.82
CA ARG A 388 6.67 19.55 24.46
C ARG A 388 5.58 19.31 23.41
N VAL A 389 5.41 18.04 23.00
CA VAL A 389 4.55 17.70 21.85
C VAL A 389 3.39 16.84 22.27
N TRP A 390 2.21 17.19 21.82
CA TRP A 390 0.97 16.44 21.93
C TRP A 390 0.36 16.22 20.53
N PHE A 391 -0.62 15.36 20.44
CA PHE A 391 -1.42 15.23 19.24
C PHE A 391 -2.92 15.15 19.56
N ALA A 392 -3.75 15.52 18.59
CA ALA A 392 -5.19 15.33 18.60
C ALA A 392 -5.66 14.78 17.25
N ASP A 393 -6.38 13.67 17.27
CA ASP A 393 -6.90 13.00 16.09
C ASP A 393 -8.25 12.35 16.42
N GLU A 394 -9.23 12.41 15.52
CA GLU A 394 -10.57 11.87 15.75
C GLU A 394 -10.66 10.37 15.58
N LEU A 395 -9.72 9.76 14.85
CA LEU A 395 -9.75 8.36 14.48
C LEU A 395 -8.64 7.55 15.15
N VAL A 396 -7.65 8.22 15.73
CA VAL A 396 -6.46 7.60 16.33
C VAL A 396 -6.36 7.99 17.80
N ASP A 397 -6.65 7.06 18.69
CA ASP A 397 -6.62 7.30 20.13
C ASP A 397 -5.21 7.31 20.71
N THR A 398 -4.33 6.44 20.19
CA THR A 398 -2.96 6.28 20.72
C THR A 398 -1.95 6.08 19.60
N VAL A 399 -0.73 6.60 19.80
CA VAL A 399 0.43 6.33 18.93
C VAL A 399 1.65 6.02 19.77
N ARG A 400 2.60 5.28 19.21
CA ARG A 400 3.90 5.04 19.85
C ARG A 400 5.00 5.72 19.05
N VAL A 401 5.72 6.68 19.66
CA VAL A 401 6.78 7.45 19.01
C VAL A 401 8.04 7.41 19.86
N GLY A 402 9.14 6.92 19.28
CA GLY A 402 10.41 6.79 19.99
C GLY A 402 10.31 5.93 21.27
N GLY A 403 9.48 4.86 21.23
CA GLY A 403 9.24 3.98 22.39
C GLY A 403 8.26 4.51 23.44
N VAL A 404 7.76 5.76 23.29
CA VAL A 404 6.81 6.39 24.22
C VAL A 404 5.41 6.31 23.63
N GLU A 405 4.46 5.83 24.44
CA GLU A 405 3.04 5.86 24.09
C GLU A 405 2.47 7.25 24.37
N MET A 406 1.73 7.78 23.42
CA MET A 406 1.05 9.06 23.49
C MET A 406 -0.43 8.85 23.22
N THR A 407 -1.28 9.58 23.96
CA THR A 407 -2.75 9.54 23.82
C THR A 407 -3.24 10.84 23.19
N SER A 408 -4.25 10.71 22.32
CA SER A 408 -4.91 11.85 21.68
C SER A 408 -5.55 12.77 22.69
N VAL A 409 -5.37 14.09 22.52
CA VAL A 409 -6.03 15.11 23.35
C VAL A 409 -7.47 15.25 22.90
N ALA A 410 -8.43 14.97 23.79
CA ALA A 410 -9.85 14.97 23.46
C ALA A 410 -10.40 16.38 23.17
N GLU A 411 -9.97 17.39 23.93
CA GLU A 411 -10.44 18.77 23.81
C GLU A 411 -9.25 19.72 23.55
N PRO A 412 -8.65 19.69 22.36
CA PRO A 412 -7.45 20.48 22.08
C PRO A 412 -7.70 22.01 22.15
N GLY A 413 -8.92 22.45 21.89
CA GLY A 413 -9.31 23.87 21.99
C GLY A 413 -9.42 24.43 23.40
N SER A 414 -9.42 23.57 24.44
CA SER A 414 -9.46 23.98 25.85
C SER A 414 -8.09 24.23 26.46
N MET A 415 -7.02 23.97 25.71
CA MET A 415 -5.62 24.09 26.18
C MET A 415 -4.90 25.21 25.45
N ASP A 416 -3.89 25.78 26.12
CA ASP A 416 -3.01 26.78 25.49
C ASP A 416 -1.88 26.09 24.72
N TRP A 417 -1.65 26.54 23.51
CA TRP A 417 -0.58 26.10 22.62
C TRP A 417 0.28 27.27 22.16
N ASP A 418 1.58 27.07 22.04
CA ASP A 418 2.45 28.05 21.38
C ASP A 418 2.35 27.93 19.86
N LEU A 419 2.10 26.71 19.36
CA LEU A 419 1.90 26.43 17.95
C LEU A 419 1.06 25.15 17.74
N VAL A 420 0.15 25.19 16.76
CA VAL A 420 -0.56 24.02 16.26
C VAL A 420 -0.13 23.70 14.83
N ILE A 421 0.32 22.48 14.58
CA ILE A 421 0.61 21.96 13.25
C ILE A 421 -0.61 21.21 12.76
N VAL A 422 -1.21 21.64 11.67
CA VAL A 422 -2.29 20.91 11.00
C VAL A 422 -1.66 19.95 9.98
N HIS A 423 -1.58 18.68 10.35
CA HIS A 423 -0.96 17.63 9.53
C HIS A 423 -1.99 16.84 8.74
N THR A 424 -3.09 16.41 9.37
CA THR A 424 -4.18 15.70 8.69
C THR A 424 -5.53 16.24 9.18
N LEU A 425 -6.40 16.58 8.23
CA LEU A 425 -7.77 17.01 8.53
C LEU A 425 -8.74 15.92 8.09
N HIS A 426 -9.36 15.27 9.08
CA HIS A 426 -10.43 14.32 8.80
C HIS A 426 -11.72 15.05 8.37
N PRO A 427 -12.59 14.42 7.56
CA PRO A 427 -13.89 14.99 7.22
C PRO A 427 -14.70 15.31 8.49
N GLY A 428 -15.22 16.53 8.57
CA GLY A 428 -16.01 16.99 9.72
C GLY A 428 -15.19 17.43 10.94
N ALA A 429 -13.85 17.46 10.85
CA ALA A 429 -13.01 17.95 11.93
C ALA A 429 -13.32 19.40 12.30
N ASP A 430 -13.56 19.67 13.59
CA ASP A 430 -13.69 21.03 14.09
C ASP A 430 -12.33 21.71 14.16
N VAL A 431 -12.19 22.81 13.43
CA VAL A 431 -11.00 23.66 13.38
C VAL A 431 -11.29 25.11 13.80
N SER A 432 -12.52 25.41 14.27
CA SER A 432 -12.95 26.75 14.65
C SER A 432 -12.09 27.36 15.77
N TRP A 433 -11.66 26.53 16.71
CA TRP A 433 -10.81 26.91 17.84
C TRP A 433 -9.39 27.36 17.43
N LEU A 434 -8.92 27.01 16.22
CA LEU A 434 -7.61 27.44 15.72
C LEU A 434 -7.50 28.97 15.59
N SER A 435 -8.61 29.68 15.48
CA SER A 435 -8.63 31.15 15.49
C SER A 435 -8.10 31.77 16.79
N ASN A 436 -8.13 31.02 17.89
CA ASN A 436 -7.67 31.45 19.21
C ASN A 436 -6.20 31.06 19.49
N VAL A 437 -5.57 30.28 18.59
CA VAL A 437 -4.18 29.82 18.74
C VAL A 437 -3.22 30.92 18.21
N PRO A 438 -2.15 31.25 18.95
CA PRO A 438 -1.22 32.30 18.53
C PRO A 438 -0.47 31.99 17.22
N ALA A 439 -0.22 30.71 16.92
CA ALA A 439 0.42 30.29 15.68
C ALA A 439 -0.15 28.97 15.15
N VAL A 440 -0.51 28.94 13.88
CA VAL A 440 -0.97 27.75 13.16
C VAL A 440 -0.09 27.51 11.93
N LEU A 441 0.57 26.35 11.90
CA LEU A 441 1.27 25.88 10.71
C LEU A 441 0.38 24.91 9.94
N ASP A 442 -0.20 25.39 8.85
CA ASP A 442 -1.01 24.55 7.95
C ASP A 442 -0.10 23.86 6.93
N THR A 443 0.17 22.60 7.16
CA THR A 443 0.94 21.78 6.24
C THR A 443 0.07 21.10 5.18
N THR A 444 -1.27 21.24 5.31
CA THR A 444 -2.24 20.66 4.35
C THR A 444 -2.61 21.62 3.23
N TYR A 445 -2.37 22.89 3.40
CA TYR A 445 -2.80 24.00 2.50
C TYR A 445 -4.33 24.06 2.32
N ARG A 446 -5.11 23.53 3.28
CA ARG A 446 -6.58 23.38 3.19
C ARG A 446 -7.36 24.25 4.15
N LEU A 447 -6.68 24.88 5.11
CA LEU A 447 -7.35 25.82 6.00
C LEU A 447 -7.72 27.10 5.24
N GLY A 448 -8.89 27.66 5.55
CA GLY A 448 -9.26 28.97 5.12
C GLY A 448 -8.37 30.08 5.70
N GLU A 449 -8.77 31.33 5.53
CA GLU A 449 -8.08 32.47 6.10
C GLU A 449 -8.13 32.44 7.64
N LEU A 450 -6.96 32.38 8.26
CA LEU A 450 -6.74 32.58 9.70
C LEU A 450 -5.63 33.61 9.87
N THR A 451 -5.84 34.56 10.79
CA THR A 451 -4.92 35.69 11.03
C THR A 451 -3.49 35.23 11.37
N HIS A 452 -3.35 34.06 11.95
CA HIS A 452 -2.07 33.51 12.46
C HIS A 452 -1.65 32.24 11.73
N ARG A 453 -2.17 32.05 10.52
CA ARG A 453 -1.82 30.92 9.66
C ARG A 453 -0.49 31.16 8.96
N SER A 454 0.39 30.21 9.09
CA SER A 454 1.58 30.04 8.22
C SER A 454 1.41 28.76 7.41
N VAL A 455 2.00 28.69 6.23
CA VAL A 455 2.08 27.48 5.42
C VAL A 455 3.51 26.94 5.41
N LEU A 456 3.61 25.66 5.06
CA LEU A 456 4.89 24.94 4.98
C LEU A 456 5.75 25.43 3.80
#